data_676fc9d3fdfb700a95915c62c8d4b1b9
#
_entry.id   676fc9d3fdfb700a95915c62c8d4b1b9
#
_cell.length_a   1.000
_cell.length_b   1.000
_cell.length_c   1.000
_cell.angle_alpha   90.00
_cell.angle_beta   90.00
_cell.angle_gamma   90.00
#
_symmetry.space_group_name_H-M   'P 1'
#
loop_
_entity.id
_entity.type
_entity.pdbx_description
1 polymer ?
#
loop_
_entity_poly.entity_id
_entity_poly.type
_entity_poly.pdbx_seq_one_letter_code
_entity_poly.pdbx_strand_id
1 'polypeptide(L)'
;ELARELTDAYEGFWTPRVTRAFEEFVDDLSNWYVRRNRSRFWDGEEAALRTLWYALAQALRLVAPAMPFLTEHLWQNLVAGPCREAPESVHLAGWPEPSAGLADSGLVEEVAAARSVVELGHSARNQAGHKLRQPLRRLLVATADAGRRALVSRQVEEIAGELRVKEVEITERPHEVAELRAMARLDLVGPRYGPNLPELRRLLDEGSFEVTDGNLRAGPYVLAAGEFSLEYRPKEGWAVSQDDGFVVAVDTRLDEVLELEGRVLDVIHAVQRMRKEAGLEITDRIVLTLPEAGAELLAHEERIRSETLAVRIELGAELALERA
;
A
#
# COMPACT_ATOMS: atom_id res chain seq x y z
N GLU A 1 16.15 8.72 9.53
CA GLU A 1 15.76 9.77 8.58
C GLU A 1 15.01 10.90 9.29
N LEU A 2 13.87 10.65 9.94
CA LEU A 2 13.10 11.65 10.69
C LEU A 2 13.95 12.49 11.66
N ALA A 3 14.86 11.85 12.44
CA ALA A 3 15.69 12.56 13.41
C ALA A 3 16.59 13.62 12.75
N ARG A 4 17.19 13.30 11.59
CA ARG A 4 18.01 14.27 10.84
C ARG A 4 17.15 15.41 10.28
N GLU A 5 16.02 15.08 9.68
CA GLU A 5 15.14 16.05 9.06
C GLU A 5 14.56 17.04 10.09
N LEU A 6 14.13 16.53 11.26
CA LEU A 6 13.65 17.39 12.33
C LEU A 6 14.75 18.24 12.95
N THR A 7 15.97 17.69 13.10
CA THR A 7 17.13 18.48 13.56
C THR A 7 17.37 19.68 12.65
N ASP A 8 17.50 19.42 11.33
CA ASP A 8 17.71 20.50 10.34
C ASP A 8 16.56 21.52 10.34
N ALA A 9 15.31 21.04 10.49
CA ALA A 9 14.14 21.91 10.51
C ALA A 9 14.09 22.80 11.75
N TYR A 10 14.44 22.28 12.93
CA TYR A 10 14.51 23.06 14.17
C TYR A 10 15.68 24.04 14.16
N GLU A 11 16.87 23.65 13.70
CA GLU A 11 18.02 24.55 13.55
C GLU A 11 17.74 25.69 12.56
N GLY A 12 16.95 25.40 11.51
CA GLY A 12 16.49 26.39 10.55
C GLY A 12 15.25 27.19 10.97
N PHE A 13 14.67 26.95 12.14
CA PHE A 13 13.39 27.53 12.61
C PHE A 13 12.22 27.32 11.62
N TRP A 14 12.18 26.17 10.94
CA TRP A 14 11.18 25.83 9.90
C TRP A 14 10.07 24.94 10.45
N THR A 15 9.19 25.51 11.25
CA THR A 15 8.04 24.78 11.84
C THR A 15 7.17 24.02 10.83
N PRO A 16 6.83 24.55 9.64
CA PRO A 16 6.05 23.78 8.67
C PRO A 16 6.74 22.50 8.19
N ARG A 17 8.07 22.47 8.14
CA ARG A 17 8.85 21.27 7.79
C ARG A 17 8.79 20.23 8.90
N VAL A 18 8.84 20.68 10.15
CA VAL A 18 8.66 19.78 11.32
C VAL A 18 7.32 19.07 11.25
N THR A 19 6.24 19.82 11.00
CA THR A 19 4.88 19.27 10.92
C THR A 19 4.77 18.25 9.79
N ARG A 20 5.23 18.60 8.59
CA ARG A 20 5.15 17.71 7.43
C ARG A 20 5.92 16.41 7.64
N ALA A 21 7.17 16.46 8.07
CA ALA A 21 7.99 15.28 8.29
C ALA A 21 7.40 14.38 9.38
N PHE A 22 6.78 14.97 10.39
CA PHE A 22 6.11 14.19 11.43
C PHE A 22 4.79 13.57 10.95
N GLU A 23 3.99 14.28 10.16
CA GLU A 23 2.77 13.73 9.53
C GLU A 23 3.11 12.54 8.64
N GLU A 24 4.12 12.65 7.79
CA GLU A 24 4.60 11.55 6.93
C GLU A 24 5.04 10.34 7.77
N PHE A 25 5.79 10.57 8.85
CA PHE A 25 6.18 9.49 9.77
C PHE A 25 4.98 8.81 10.44
N VAL A 26 4.00 9.58 10.91
CA VAL A 26 2.79 9.03 11.56
C VAL A 26 1.97 8.24 10.56
N ASP A 27 1.86 8.72 9.33
CA ASP A 27 1.16 8.00 8.26
C ASP A 27 1.85 6.67 7.94
N ASP A 28 3.16 6.68 7.77
CA ASP A 28 3.96 5.47 7.55
C ASP A 28 3.87 4.49 8.71
N LEU A 29 3.97 4.97 9.93
CA LEU A 29 3.86 4.12 11.11
C LEU A 29 2.47 3.49 11.23
N SER A 30 1.41 4.27 11.01
CA SER A 30 0.02 3.83 11.18
C SER A 30 -0.46 2.97 10.01
N ASN A 31 -0.31 3.48 8.78
CA ASN A 31 -0.90 2.89 7.58
C ASN A 31 -0.02 1.80 6.96
N TRP A 32 1.28 1.78 7.27
CA TRP A 32 2.16 0.74 6.80
C TRP A 32 2.57 -0.21 7.93
N TYR A 33 3.29 0.25 8.94
CA TYR A 33 3.84 -0.63 9.96
C TYR A 33 2.77 -1.26 10.88
N VAL A 34 1.92 -0.44 11.52
CA VAL A 34 0.91 -0.93 12.49
C VAL A 34 -0.15 -1.77 11.79
N ARG A 35 -0.67 -1.32 10.65
CA ARG A 35 -1.70 -2.05 9.91
C ARG A 35 -1.23 -3.44 9.49
N ARG A 36 0.00 -3.57 9.01
CA ARG A 36 0.55 -4.83 8.53
C ARG A 36 0.93 -5.80 9.65
N ASN A 37 1.39 -5.28 10.76
CA ASN A 37 1.79 -6.10 11.90
C ASN A 37 0.65 -6.37 12.90
N ARG A 38 -0.60 -6.12 12.53
CA ARG A 38 -1.75 -6.26 13.44
C ARG A 38 -1.86 -7.67 14.03
N SER A 39 -1.70 -8.72 13.23
CA SER A 39 -1.71 -10.11 13.71
C SER A 39 -0.58 -10.37 14.68
N ARG A 40 0.64 -9.91 14.38
CA ARG A 40 1.81 -10.06 15.24
C ARG A 40 1.62 -9.35 16.60
N PHE A 41 0.94 -8.20 16.61
CA PHE A 41 0.57 -7.51 17.86
C PHE A 41 -0.47 -8.31 18.65
N TRP A 42 -1.45 -8.92 17.99
CA TRP A 42 -2.44 -9.77 18.66
C TRP A 42 -1.85 -11.04 19.23
N ASP A 43 -0.86 -11.60 18.56
CA ASP A 43 -0.11 -12.77 19.02
C ASP A 43 0.91 -12.41 20.12
N GLY A 44 1.04 -11.12 20.46
CA GLY A 44 1.96 -10.64 21.48
C GLY A 44 3.44 -10.76 21.07
N GLU A 45 3.73 -10.73 19.76
CA GLU A 45 5.11 -10.89 19.28
C GLU A 45 6.01 -9.74 19.75
N GLU A 46 6.95 -10.10 20.60
CA GLU A 46 7.80 -9.14 21.32
C GLU A 46 8.63 -8.26 20.38
N ALA A 47 9.13 -8.81 19.28
CA ALA A 47 9.94 -8.06 18.32
C ALA A 47 9.13 -6.94 17.65
N ALA A 48 7.88 -7.22 17.25
CA ALA A 48 7.00 -6.22 16.66
C ALA A 48 6.62 -5.13 17.67
N LEU A 49 6.28 -5.51 18.90
CA LEU A 49 5.93 -4.59 19.99
C LEU A 49 7.12 -3.70 20.38
N ARG A 50 8.32 -4.26 20.52
CA ARG A 50 9.54 -3.51 20.82
C ARG A 50 9.90 -2.50 19.74
N THR A 51 9.75 -2.87 18.48
CA THR A 51 9.99 -1.97 17.34
C THR A 51 9.02 -0.79 17.37
N LEU A 52 7.72 -1.05 17.58
CA LEU A 52 6.71 0.00 17.71
C LEU A 52 7.01 0.93 18.89
N TRP A 53 7.28 0.34 20.06
CA TRP A 53 7.61 1.11 21.25
C TRP A 53 8.85 2.00 21.04
N TYR A 54 9.92 1.44 20.45
CA TYR A 54 11.13 2.20 20.15
C TYR A 54 10.83 3.38 19.21
N ALA A 55 10.11 3.11 18.10
CA ALA A 55 9.75 4.15 17.13
C ALA A 55 8.93 5.28 17.77
N LEU A 56 7.94 4.93 18.61
CA LEU A 56 7.12 5.91 19.33
C LEU A 56 7.95 6.70 20.34
N ALA A 57 8.76 6.02 21.16
CA ALA A 57 9.60 6.70 22.16
C ALA A 57 10.58 7.70 21.53
N GLN A 58 11.19 7.37 20.39
CA GLN A 58 12.06 8.31 19.67
C GLN A 58 11.26 9.48 19.05
N ALA A 59 10.10 9.19 18.47
CA ALA A 59 9.24 10.21 17.87
C ALA A 59 8.76 11.23 18.92
N LEU A 60 8.38 10.77 20.13
CA LEU A 60 7.97 11.66 21.23
C LEU A 60 9.09 12.65 21.60
N ARG A 61 10.35 12.19 21.68
CA ARG A 61 11.51 13.06 21.96
C ARG A 61 11.73 14.09 20.86
N LEU A 62 11.59 13.67 19.58
CA LEU A 62 11.78 14.53 18.42
C LEU A 62 10.74 15.63 18.28
N VAL A 63 9.48 15.37 18.67
CA VAL A 63 8.41 16.37 18.54
C VAL A 63 8.08 17.10 19.85
N ALA A 64 8.76 16.77 20.94
CA ALA A 64 8.57 17.42 22.24
C ALA A 64 8.70 18.96 22.19
N PRO A 65 9.63 19.56 21.41
CA PRO A 65 9.70 21.01 21.30
C PRO A 65 8.46 21.64 20.65
N ALA A 66 7.82 20.94 19.72
CA ALA A 66 6.62 21.43 19.00
C ALA A 66 5.31 21.12 19.75
N MET A 67 5.23 19.98 20.46
CA MET A 67 4.03 19.51 21.16
C MET A 67 4.33 19.10 22.61
N PRO A 68 4.78 20.03 23.46
CA PRO A 68 5.36 19.69 24.77
C PRO A 68 4.38 18.95 25.71
N PHE A 69 3.11 19.32 25.73
CA PHE A 69 2.14 18.73 26.66
C PHE A 69 1.68 17.34 26.22
N LEU A 70 1.44 17.15 24.91
CA LEU A 70 1.02 15.85 24.38
C LEU A 70 2.13 14.82 24.52
N THR A 71 3.36 15.20 24.15
CA THR A 71 4.51 14.29 24.22
C THR A 71 4.85 13.92 25.66
N GLU A 72 4.72 14.84 26.61
CA GLU A 72 4.90 14.55 28.02
C GLU A 72 3.84 13.56 28.51
N HIS A 73 2.57 13.81 28.20
CA HIS A 73 1.50 12.89 28.58
C HIS A 73 1.71 11.48 28.05
N LEU A 74 2.07 11.36 26.77
CA LEU A 74 2.35 10.05 26.16
C LEU A 74 3.64 9.42 26.71
N TRP A 75 4.67 10.20 27.01
CA TRP A 75 5.90 9.73 27.64
C TRP A 75 5.63 9.08 28.99
N GLN A 76 4.82 9.73 29.84
CA GLN A 76 4.45 9.19 31.15
C GLN A 76 3.76 7.83 31.04
N ASN A 77 2.89 7.66 30.02
CA ASN A 77 2.16 6.40 29.83
C ASN A 77 3.01 5.30 29.18
N LEU A 78 3.83 5.65 28.19
CA LEU A 78 4.53 4.67 27.36
C LEU A 78 5.94 4.34 27.88
N VAL A 79 6.59 5.27 28.56
CA VAL A 79 8.01 5.14 28.89
C VAL A 79 8.27 5.26 30.41
N ALA A 80 8.01 6.41 31.02
CA ALA A 80 8.36 6.64 32.42
C ALA A 80 7.54 5.77 33.40
N GLY A 81 6.26 5.57 33.14
CA GLY A 81 5.39 4.73 34.00
C GLY A 81 5.81 3.26 34.02
N PRO A 82 6.02 2.62 32.85
CA PRO A 82 6.48 1.22 32.79
C PRO A 82 7.95 1.01 33.17
N CYS A 83 8.83 1.98 32.91
CA CYS A 83 10.29 1.85 33.09
C CYS A 83 10.82 2.86 34.11
N ARG A 84 11.09 2.41 35.33
CA ARG A 84 11.58 3.26 36.43
C ARG A 84 12.97 3.86 36.19
N GLU A 85 13.72 3.29 35.26
CA GLU A 85 15.07 3.76 34.91
C GLU A 85 15.05 4.85 33.83
N ALA A 86 13.88 5.05 33.18
CA ALA A 86 13.72 6.06 32.16
C ALA A 86 13.72 7.48 32.81
N PRO A 87 14.12 8.51 32.03
CA PRO A 87 13.97 9.89 32.44
C PRO A 87 12.53 10.21 32.84
N GLU A 88 12.33 10.94 33.93
CA GLU A 88 11.01 11.28 34.47
C GLU A 88 10.15 12.15 33.53
N SER A 89 10.77 12.81 32.57
CA SER A 89 10.11 13.66 31.57
C SER A 89 10.74 13.46 30.19
N VAL A 90 9.94 13.58 29.14
CA VAL A 90 10.43 13.56 27.75
C VAL A 90 11.43 14.68 27.50
N HIS A 91 11.26 15.82 28.18
CA HIS A 91 12.13 16.99 28.06
C HIS A 91 13.51 16.79 28.71
N LEU A 92 13.65 15.79 29.57
CA LEU A 92 14.92 15.40 30.21
C LEU A 92 15.58 14.20 29.49
N ALA A 93 14.89 13.57 28.54
CA ALA A 93 15.38 12.38 27.85
C ALA A 93 16.50 12.65 26.82
N GLY A 94 16.85 13.92 26.60
CA GLY A 94 17.82 14.34 25.59
C GLY A 94 17.32 14.18 24.15
N TRP A 95 18.06 14.76 23.21
CA TRP A 95 17.74 14.64 21.78
C TRP A 95 18.14 13.25 21.26
N PRO A 96 17.30 12.58 20.41
CA PRO A 96 17.66 11.28 19.89
C PRO A 96 18.79 11.38 18.86
N GLU A 97 19.85 10.63 19.07
CA GLU A 97 20.89 10.50 18.07
C GLU A 97 20.55 9.38 17.09
N PRO A 98 20.71 9.61 15.76
CA PRO A 98 20.52 8.57 14.77
C PRO A 98 21.46 7.39 15.02
N SER A 99 20.90 6.21 15.24
CA SER A 99 21.70 4.99 15.39
C SER A 99 22.16 4.51 14.03
N ALA A 100 23.44 4.66 13.72
CA ALA A 100 24.02 4.22 12.45
C ALA A 100 23.83 2.70 12.20
N GLY A 101 23.75 1.90 13.27
CA GLY A 101 23.56 0.44 13.16
C GLY A 101 22.14 0.00 12.82
N LEU A 102 21.15 0.92 12.92
CA LEU A 102 19.75 0.64 12.58
C LEU A 102 19.34 1.24 11.22
N ALA A 103 20.21 2.01 10.58
CA ALA A 103 19.95 2.64 9.31
C ALA A 103 20.37 1.70 8.16
N ASP A 104 19.42 0.99 7.57
CA ASP A 104 19.60 0.20 6.37
C ASP A 104 18.96 0.93 5.18
N SER A 105 19.81 1.65 4.39
CA SER A 105 19.34 2.39 3.23
C SER A 105 18.81 1.46 2.12
N GLY A 106 19.37 0.24 2.00
CA GLY A 106 18.91 -0.74 1.02
C GLY A 106 17.49 -1.21 1.34
N LEU A 107 17.19 -1.51 2.61
CA LEU A 107 15.86 -1.88 3.04
C LEU A 107 14.85 -0.73 2.84
N VAL A 108 15.25 0.52 3.09
CA VAL A 108 14.40 1.70 2.86
C VAL A 108 14.03 1.81 1.38
N GLU A 109 15.00 1.65 0.47
CA GLU A 109 14.76 1.67 -0.97
C GLU A 109 13.87 0.50 -1.43
N GLU A 110 14.06 -0.71 -0.90
CA GLU A 110 13.22 -1.87 -1.18
C GLU A 110 11.76 -1.64 -0.77
N VAL A 111 11.55 -1.14 0.45
CA VAL A 111 10.19 -0.85 0.96
C VAL A 111 9.56 0.30 0.17
N ALA A 112 10.31 1.34 -0.19
CA ALA A 112 9.79 2.44 -1.00
C ALA A 112 9.34 1.94 -2.39
N ALA A 113 10.15 1.09 -3.06
CA ALA A 113 9.77 0.49 -4.33
C ALA A 113 8.51 -0.39 -4.20
N ALA A 114 8.42 -1.21 -3.15
CA ALA A 114 7.23 -2.02 -2.89
C ALA A 114 5.97 -1.16 -2.66
N ARG A 115 6.08 -0.06 -1.93
CA ARG A 115 4.96 0.88 -1.70
C ARG A 115 4.46 1.49 -2.99
N SER A 116 5.36 1.97 -3.88
CA SER A 116 4.97 2.49 -5.19
C SER A 116 4.20 1.44 -6.00
N VAL A 117 4.66 0.19 -6.00
CA VAL A 117 3.96 -0.91 -6.68
C VAL A 117 2.58 -1.17 -6.04
N VAL A 118 2.48 -1.15 -4.72
CA VAL A 118 1.22 -1.36 -3.99
C VAL A 118 0.22 -0.24 -4.29
N GLU A 119 0.66 1.02 -4.31
CA GLU A 119 -0.19 2.17 -4.66
C GLU A 119 -0.73 2.07 -6.09
N LEU A 120 0.13 1.74 -7.04
CA LEU A 120 -0.28 1.50 -8.43
C LEU A 120 -1.22 0.29 -8.54
N GLY A 121 -0.96 -0.78 -7.79
CA GLY A 121 -1.84 -1.94 -7.72
C GLY A 121 -3.22 -1.60 -7.17
N HIS A 122 -3.33 -0.79 -6.14
CA HIS A 122 -4.61 -0.27 -5.63
C HIS A 122 -5.32 0.60 -6.66
N SER A 123 -4.59 1.46 -7.37
CA SER A 123 -5.14 2.29 -8.44
C SER A 123 -5.73 1.42 -9.55
N ALA A 124 -4.98 0.41 -10.04
CA ALA A 124 -5.45 -0.51 -11.06
C ALA A 124 -6.69 -1.31 -10.60
N ARG A 125 -6.71 -1.82 -9.35
CA ARG A 125 -7.88 -2.49 -8.78
C ARG A 125 -9.12 -1.61 -8.73
N ASN A 126 -8.95 -0.35 -8.31
CA ASN A 126 -10.04 0.63 -8.23
C ASN A 126 -10.61 0.94 -9.62
N GLN A 127 -9.76 1.08 -10.64
CA GLN A 127 -10.20 1.27 -12.03
C GLN A 127 -11.01 0.08 -12.54
N ALA A 128 -10.68 -1.14 -12.13
CA ALA A 128 -11.41 -2.35 -12.45
C ALA A 128 -12.69 -2.57 -11.61
N GLY A 129 -12.94 -1.74 -10.59
CA GLY A 129 -14.06 -1.89 -9.68
C GLY A 129 -13.91 -3.05 -8.67
N HIS A 130 -12.72 -3.64 -8.54
CA HIS A 130 -12.48 -4.73 -7.60
C HIS A 130 -12.13 -4.21 -6.20
N LYS A 131 -12.94 -4.59 -5.22
CA LYS A 131 -12.65 -4.30 -3.80
C LYS A 131 -11.37 -5.02 -3.37
N LEU A 132 -10.61 -4.44 -2.43
CA LEU A 132 -9.40 -5.08 -1.91
C LEU A 132 -9.67 -6.46 -1.28
N ARG A 133 -10.87 -6.67 -0.74
CA ARG A 133 -11.28 -7.97 -0.17
C ARG A 133 -11.46 -9.08 -1.21
N GLN A 134 -11.66 -8.74 -2.48
CA GLN A 134 -11.68 -9.74 -3.54
C GLN A 134 -10.26 -10.15 -3.90
N PRO A 135 -9.79 -11.37 -3.61
CA PRO A 135 -8.50 -11.82 -4.09
C PRO A 135 -8.47 -11.87 -5.62
N LEU A 136 -7.32 -11.54 -6.20
CA LEU A 136 -7.09 -11.64 -7.64
C LEU A 136 -5.99 -12.67 -7.92
N ARG A 137 -5.96 -13.18 -9.13
CA ARG A 137 -5.02 -14.26 -9.48
C ARG A 137 -3.59 -13.75 -9.57
N ARG A 138 -3.35 -12.69 -10.36
CA ARG A 138 -2.02 -12.29 -10.78
C ARG A 138 -1.85 -10.77 -10.79
N LEU A 139 -0.69 -10.34 -10.33
CA LEU A 139 -0.14 -9.00 -10.50
C LEU A 139 1.09 -9.10 -11.40
N LEU A 140 1.17 -8.26 -12.42
CA LEU A 140 2.38 -8.10 -13.21
C LEU A 140 2.98 -6.72 -12.93
N VAL A 141 4.26 -6.70 -12.56
CA VAL A 141 5.03 -5.48 -12.31
C VAL A 141 6.11 -5.36 -13.38
N ALA A 142 6.03 -4.33 -14.20
CA ALA A 142 6.99 -4.09 -15.26
C ALA A 142 7.82 -2.83 -15.01
N THR A 143 9.13 -2.95 -15.18
CA THR A 143 10.06 -1.81 -15.22
C THR A 143 11.30 -2.19 -16.04
N ALA A 144 11.77 -1.28 -16.90
CA ALA A 144 13.00 -1.47 -17.66
C ALA A 144 14.26 -1.41 -16.78
N ASP A 145 14.18 -0.78 -15.61
CA ASP A 145 15.28 -0.63 -14.67
C ASP A 145 15.56 -1.94 -13.91
N ALA A 146 16.72 -2.54 -14.15
CA ALA A 146 17.13 -3.78 -13.49
C ALA A 146 17.32 -3.64 -11.98
N GLY A 147 17.75 -2.45 -11.49
CA GLY A 147 17.88 -2.15 -10.06
C GLY A 147 16.51 -2.16 -9.38
N ARG A 148 15.53 -1.47 -9.97
CA ARG A 148 14.15 -1.47 -9.47
C ARG A 148 13.52 -2.86 -9.48
N ARG A 149 13.77 -3.69 -10.54
CA ARG A 149 13.31 -5.08 -10.54
C ARG A 149 13.89 -5.88 -9.38
N ALA A 150 15.17 -5.71 -9.09
CA ALA A 150 15.83 -6.39 -7.98
C ALA A 150 15.26 -5.96 -6.60
N LEU A 151 14.95 -4.67 -6.40
CA LEU A 151 14.33 -4.17 -5.18
C LEU A 151 12.93 -4.80 -4.97
N VAL A 152 12.07 -4.75 -5.98
CA VAL A 152 10.71 -5.31 -5.91
C VAL A 152 10.73 -6.83 -5.72
N SER A 153 11.70 -7.54 -6.34
CA SER A 153 11.81 -8.99 -6.21
C SER A 153 12.01 -9.47 -4.78
N ARG A 154 12.61 -8.66 -3.91
CA ARG A 154 12.82 -8.99 -2.50
C ARG A 154 11.59 -8.78 -1.64
N GLN A 155 10.58 -8.08 -2.17
CA GLN A 155 9.34 -7.71 -1.46
C GLN A 155 8.08 -8.34 -2.08
N VAL A 156 8.23 -9.41 -2.87
CA VAL A 156 7.11 -10.07 -3.60
C VAL A 156 6.01 -10.54 -2.65
N GLU A 157 6.37 -11.18 -1.54
CA GLU A 157 5.41 -11.70 -0.58
C GLU A 157 4.60 -10.56 0.07
N GLU A 158 5.28 -9.45 0.36
CA GLU A 158 4.68 -8.27 0.94
C GLU A 158 3.69 -7.60 -0.02
N ILE A 159 4.08 -7.45 -1.29
CA ILE A 159 3.24 -6.90 -2.35
C ILE A 159 2.02 -7.82 -2.58
N ALA A 160 2.23 -9.13 -2.64
CA ALA A 160 1.15 -10.11 -2.81
C ALA A 160 0.14 -10.04 -1.66
N GLY A 161 0.63 -9.94 -0.42
CA GLY A 161 -0.21 -9.82 0.78
C GLY A 161 -1.03 -8.53 0.79
N GLU A 162 -0.40 -7.38 0.51
CA GLU A 162 -1.05 -6.08 0.50
C GLU A 162 -2.13 -5.97 -0.59
N LEU A 163 -1.84 -6.48 -1.78
CA LEU A 163 -2.78 -6.43 -2.91
C LEU A 163 -3.71 -7.65 -2.97
N ARG A 164 -3.56 -8.62 -2.07
CA ARG A 164 -4.34 -9.87 -2.07
C ARG A 164 -4.34 -10.55 -3.45
N VAL A 165 -3.16 -10.72 -4.01
CA VAL A 165 -2.95 -11.47 -5.25
C VAL A 165 -2.26 -12.79 -4.95
N LYS A 166 -2.54 -13.83 -5.74
CA LYS A 166 -1.94 -15.15 -5.56
C LYS A 166 -0.53 -15.23 -6.11
N GLU A 167 -0.24 -14.44 -7.13
CA GLU A 167 1.03 -14.46 -7.85
C GLU A 167 1.45 -13.03 -8.22
N VAL A 168 2.74 -12.73 -8.05
CA VAL A 168 3.37 -11.49 -8.50
C VAL A 168 4.46 -11.85 -9.50
N GLU A 169 4.30 -11.37 -10.73
CA GLU A 169 5.29 -11.54 -11.78
C GLU A 169 6.02 -10.23 -12.05
N ILE A 170 7.34 -10.31 -12.17
CA ILE A 170 8.18 -9.14 -12.44
C ILE A 170 8.78 -9.30 -13.83
N THR A 171 8.58 -8.30 -14.67
CA THR A 171 9.04 -8.33 -16.07
C THR A 171 9.75 -7.02 -16.45
N GLU A 172 10.46 -7.08 -17.56
CA GLU A 172 11.08 -5.89 -18.16
C GLU A 172 10.07 -5.06 -18.96
N ARG A 173 9.05 -5.71 -19.54
CA ARG A 173 8.10 -5.07 -20.45
C ARG A 173 6.68 -5.59 -20.23
N PRO A 174 5.66 -4.71 -20.19
CA PRO A 174 4.27 -5.10 -19.97
C PRO A 174 3.52 -5.51 -21.25
N HIS A 175 4.21 -5.82 -22.37
CA HIS A 175 3.59 -6.04 -23.68
C HIS A 175 2.56 -7.20 -23.73
N GLU A 176 2.63 -8.13 -22.77
CA GLU A 176 1.65 -9.21 -22.66
C GLU A 176 0.29 -8.73 -22.16
N VAL A 177 0.28 -7.73 -21.28
CA VAL A 177 -0.90 -7.27 -20.54
C VAL A 177 -1.39 -5.88 -20.94
N ALA A 178 -0.55 -5.10 -21.61
CA ALA A 178 -0.85 -3.75 -22.01
C ALA A 178 -0.20 -3.37 -23.35
N GLU A 179 -0.83 -2.44 -24.05
CA GLU A 179 -0.32 -1.84 -25.26
C GLU A 179 0.19 -0.45 -24.97
N LEU A 180 1.40 -0.15 -25.41
CA LEU A 180 1.97 1.19 -25.30
C LEU A 180 1.26 2.10 -26.31
N ARG A 181 0.71 3.20 -25.85
CA ARG A 181 0.09 4.26 -26.65
C ARG A 181 0.81 5.58 -26.39
N ALA A 182 0.86 6.40 -27.42
CA ALA A 182 1.42 7.72 -27.30
C ALA A 182 0.31 8.75 -27.53
N MET A 183 0.28 9.77 -26.70
CA MET A 183 -0.63 10.90 -26.83
C MET A 183 0.16 12.17 -27.08
N ALA A 184 -0.10 12.86 -28.20
CA ALA A 184 0.54 14.13 -28.50
C ALA A 184 -0.11 15.25 -27.67
N ARG A 185 0.69 16.12 -27.11
CA ARG A 185 0.25 17.35 -26.46
C ARG A 185 -0.11 18.38 -27.52
N LEU A 186 -1.40 18.47 -27.82
CA LEU A 186 -1.91 19.26 -28.93
C LEU A 186 -1.67 20.76 -28.80
N ASP A 187 -1.56 21.26 -27.58
CA ASP A 187 -1.17 22.64 -27.25
C ASP A 187 0.23 22.97 -27.76
N LEU A 188 1.14 22.01 -27.77
CA LEU A 188 2.54 22.17 -28.19
C LEU A 188 2.76 21.82 -29.67
N VAL A 189 2.15 20.72 -30.15
CA VAL A 189 2.38 20.25 -31.51
C VAL A 189 1.44 20.85 -32.56
N GLY A 190 0.29 21.38 -32.11
CA GLY A 190 -0.73 21.96 -32.97
C GLY A 190 -0.21 23.05 -33.89
N PRO A 191 0.58 24.06 -33.43
CA PRO A 191 1.15 25.10 -34.29
C PRO A 191 2.05 24.56 -35.41
N ARG A 192 2.72 23.38 -35.16
CA ARG A 192 3.67 22.79 -36.09
C ARG A 192 3.02 21.80 -37.09
N TYR A 193 2.05 21.04 -36.64
CA TYR A 193 1.45 19.96 -37.40
C TYR A 193 -0.05 20.14 -37.71
N GLY A 194 -0.64 21.30 -37.40
CA GLY A 194 -2.08 21.57 -37.46
C GLY A 194 -2.89 20.81 -38.52
N PRO A 195 -2.62 21.00 -39.84
CA PRO A 195 -3.34 20.30 -40.92
C PRO A 195 -3.15 18.77 -40.90
N ASN A 196 -2.02 18.30 -40.36
CA ASN A 196 -1.63 16.89 -40.37
C ASN A 196 -1.91 16.19 -39.03
N LEU A 197 -2.49 16.86 -38.04
CA LEU A 197 -2.84 16.27 -36.74
C LEU A 197 -3.70 15.02 -36.82
N PRO A 198 -4.68 14.88 -37.74
CA PRO A 198 -5.45 13.66 -37.87
C PRO A 198 -4.60 12.44 -38.25
N GLU A 199 -3.63 12.62 -39.13
CA GLU A 199 -2.70 11.55 -39.53
C GLU A 199 -1.72 11.21 -38.41
N LEU A 200 -1.17 12.20 -37.73
CA LEU A 200 -0.33 11.97 -36.55
C LEU A 200 -1.07 11.19 -35.49
N ARG A 201 -2.32 11.60 -35.15
CA ARG A 201 -3.14 10.87 -34.19
C ARG A 201 -3.37 9.43 -34.61
N ARG A 202 -3.71 9.18 -35.87
CA ARG A 202 -3.91 7.83 -36.39
C ARG A 202 -2.67 6.96 -36.17
N LEU A 203 -1.47 7.46 -36.53
CA LEU A 203 -0.22 6.74 -36.34
C LEU A 203 0.06 6.44 -34.86
N LEU A 204 -0.23 7.39 -33.98
CA LEU A 204 -0.06 7.20 -32.53
C LEU A 204 -1.08 6.17 -31.97
N ASP A 205 -2.34 6.23 -32.41
CA ASP A 205 -3.39 5.31 -32.01
C ASP A 205 -3.15 3.88 -32.52
N GLU A 206 -2.59 3.73 -33.71
CA GLU A 206 -2.20 2.44 -34.31
C GLU A 206 -0.92 1.86 -33.68
N GLY A 207 -0.22 2.62 -32.80
CA GLY A 207 1.05 2.21 -32.22
C GLY A 207 2.23 2.24 -33.22
N SER A 208 2.05 2.95 -34.35
CA SER A 208 3.06 3.06 -35.42
C SER A 208 4.07 4.17 -35.10
N PHE A 209 4.80 3.98 -33.98
CA PHE A 209 5.82 4.95 -33.54
C PHE A 209 6.99 4.25 -32.85
N GLU A 210 8.11 4.95 -32.80
CA GLU A 210 9.31 4.54 -32.07
C GLU A 210 9.75 5.68 -31.14
N VAL A 211 10.22 5.32 -29.95
CA VAL A 211 10.78 6.27 -28.99
C VAL A 211 12.28 6.01 -28.87
N THR A 212 13.07 7.03 -29.22
CA THR A 212 14.53 6.96 -29.19
C THR A 212 15.08 8.28 -28.64
N ASP A 213 15.98 8.19 -27.67
CA ASP A 213 16.64 9.35 -27.03
C ASP A 213 15.65 10.41 -26.53
N GLY A 214 14.51 10.00 -25.96
CA GLY A 214 13.49 10.89 -25.44
C GLY A 214 12.61 11.55 -26.50
N ASN A 215 12.81 11.26 -27.79
CA ASN A 215 11.96 11.73 -28.89
C ASN A 215 11.08 10.60 -29.41
N LEU A 216 9.87 10.95 -29.83
CA LEU A 216 8.95 10.03 -30.48
C LEU A 216 8.91 10.29 -31.99
N ARG A 217 9.09 9.26 -32.79
CA ARG A 217 8.95 9.31 -34.25
C ARG A 217 7.72 8.49 -34.68
N ALA A 218 6.78 9.13 -35.36
CA ALA A 218 5.59 8.50 -35.95
C ALA A 218 5.51 8.84 -37.43
N GLY A 219 5.95 7.94 -38.30
CA GLY A 219 6.08 8.21 -39.74
C GLY A 219 6.98 9.43 -40.01
N PRO A 220 6.49 10.49 -40.69
CA PRO A 220 7.27 11.71 -40.94
C PRO A 220 7.33 12.67 -39.75
N TYR A 221 6.60 12.41 -38.68
CA TYR A 221 6.44 13.31 -37.54
C TYR A 221 7.45 12.98 -36.44
N VAL A 222 8.05 14.03 -35.85
CA VAL A 222 8.99 13.91 -34.74
C VAL A 222 8.49 14.81 -33.60
N LEU A 223 8.25 14.21 -32.44
CA LEU A 223 7.82 14.87 -31.21
C LEU A 223 8.99 14.85 -30.24
N ALA A 224 9.34 16.02 -29.70
CA ALA A 224 10.39 16.13 -28.70
C ALA A 224 9.89 15.68 -27.31
N ALA A 225 10.84 15.47 -26.40
CA ALA A 225 10.52 15.24 -25.00
C ALA A 225 9.59 16.33 -24.45
N GLY A 226 8.50 15.92 -23.80
CA GLY A 226 7.47 16.83 -23.28
C GLY A 226 6.36 17.20 -24.26
N GLU A 227 6.49 16.91 -25.58
CA GLU A 227 5.42 17.10 -26.57
C GLU A 227 4.47 15.91 -26.67
N PHE A 228 4.75 14.81 -25.97
CA PHE A 228 3.92 13.62 -25.91
C PHE A 228 3.96 13.01 -24.51
N SER A 229 2.97 12.20 -24.21
CA SER A 229 2.95 11.28 -23.06
C SER A 229 2.81 9.85 -23.56
N LEU A 230 3.39 8.91 -22.81
CA LEU A 230 3.25 7.48 -23.06
C LEU A 230 2.33 6.90 -22.00
N GLU A 231 1.34 6.17 -22.45
CA GLU A 231 0.37 5.49 -21.59
C GLU A 231 0.25 4.03 -21.98
N TYR A 232 0.15 3.15 -20.99
CA TYR A 232 -0.15 1.76 -21.22
C TYR A 232 -1.65 1.53 -21.13
N ARG A 233 -2.28 1.14 -22.25
CA ARG A 233 -3.69 0.71 -22.26
C ARG A 233 -3.80 -0.77 -21.93
N PRO A 234 -4.66 -1.14 -20.96
CA PRO A 234 -4.85 -2.53 -20.62
C PRO A 234 -5.44 -3.32 -21.78
N LYS A 235 -4.96 -4.55 -21.93
CA LYS A 235 -5.63 -5.55 -22.76
C LYS A 235 -6.86 -6.13 -22.03
N GLU A 236 -7.70 -6.84 -22.75
CA GLU A 236 -8.89 -7.48 -22.17
C GLU A 236 -8.51 -8.38 -20.99
N GLY A 237 -9.24 -8.26 -19.88
CA GLY A 237 -9.00 -8.99 -18.65
C GLY A 237 -7.91 -8.41 -17.74
N TRP A 238 -7.38 -7.22 -18.06
CA TRP A 238 -6.38 -6.54 -17.25
C TRP A 238 -6.81 -5.12 -16.90
N ALA A 239 -6.35 -4.63 -15.76
CA ALA A 239 -6.38 -3.21 -15.41
C ALA A 239 -4.96 -2.75 -15.11
N VAL A 240 -4.60 -1.55 -15.55
CA VAL A 240 -3.21 -1.06 -15.52
C VAL A 240 -3.15 0.31 -14.88
N SER A 241 -2.15 0.50 -14.03
CA SER A 241 -1.74 1.81 -13.53
C SER A 241 -0.24 1.96 -13.68
N GLN A 242 0.25 3.19 -13.86
CA GLN A 242 1.65 3.46 -14.10
C GLN A 242 2.10 4.76 -13.46
N ASP A 243 3.39 4.84 -13.19
CA ASP A 243 4.13 6.06 -12.88
C ASP A 243 5.43 6.12 -13.70
N ASP A 244 6.35 7.03 -13.34
CA ASP A 244 7.65 7.17 -14.02
C ASP A 244 8.60 5.98 -13.76
N GLY A 245 8.24 5.04 -12.91
CA GLY A 245 9.09 3.95 -12.47
C GLY A 245 8.57 2.57 -12.78
N PHE A 246 7.27 2.40 -12.70
CA PHE A 246 6.62 1.12 -12.80
C PHE A 246 5.36 1.15 -13.66
N VAL A 247 5.09 0.05 -14.32
CA VAL A 247 3.78 -0.29 -14.88
C VAL A 247 3.25 -1.49 -14.11
N VAL A 248 2.11 -1.35 -13.49
CA VAL A 248 1.49 -2.40 -12.67
C VAL A 248 0.16 -2.79 -13.28
N ALA A 249 0.02 -4.08 -13.59
CA ALA A 249 -1.20 -4.64 -14.16
C ALA A 249 -1.79 -5.72 -13.24
N VAL A 250 -3.10 -5.69 -13.02
CA VAL A 250 -3.83 -6.72 -12.26
C VAL A 250 -4.71 -7.53 -13.21
N ASP A 251 -4.70 -8.85 -13.08
CA ASP A 251 -5.65 -9.74 -13.77
C ASP A 251 -7.03 -9.57 -13.11
N THR A 252 -8.00 -9.11 -13.89
CA THR A 252 -9.35 -8.80 -13.41
C THR A 252 -10.33 -9.97 -13.53
N ARG A 253 -9.90 -11.07 -14.15
CA ARG A 253 -10.73 -12.27 -14.34
C ARG A 253 -10.84 -13.03 -13.03
N LEU A 254 -12.06 -13.39 -12.69
CA LEU A 254 -12.36 -14.19 -11.50
C LEU A 254 -12.73 -15.61 -11.94
N ASP A 255 -12.40 -16.56 -11.10
CA ASP A 255 -12.93 -17.92 -11.15
C ASP A 255 -13.72 -18.21 -9.87
N GLU A 256 -14.42 -19.33 -9.84
CA GLU A 256 -15.27 -19.74 -8.73
C GLU A 256 -14.52 -19.78 -7.38
N VAL A 257 -13.24 -20.14 -7.40
CA VAL A 257 -12.39 -20.21 -6.19
C VAL A 257 -12.12 -18.80 -5.65
N LEU A 258 -11.72 -17.88 -6.51
CA LEU A 258 -11.45 -16.48 -6.12
C LEU A 258 -12.73 -15.76 -5.67
N GLU A 259 -13.85 -16.04 -6.31
CA GLU A 259 -15.16 -15.50 -5.92
C GLU A 259 -15.58 -16.02 -4.54
N LEU A 260 -15.40 -17.33 -4.28
CA LEU A 260 -15.68 -17.93 -2.98
C LEU A 260 -14.80 -17.32 -1.89
N GLU A 261 -13.50 -17.21 -2.15
CA GLU A 261 -12.59 -16.56 -1.20
C GLU A 261 -12.97 -15.09 -0.94
N GLY A 262 -13.40 -14.37 -1.96
CA GLY A 262 -13.91 -13.00 -1.82
C GLY A 262 -15.13 -12.92 -0.90
N ARG A 263 -16.08 -13.83 -1.06
CA ARG A 263 -17.27 -13.93 -0.21
C ARG A 263 -16.92 -14.29 1.24
N VAL A 264 -15.95 -15.19 1.46
CA VAL A 264 -15.42 -15.50 2.80
C VAL A 264 -14.90 -14.23 3.48
N LEU A 265 -14.10 -13.44 2.77
CA LEU A 265 -13.54 -12.21 3.31
C LEU A 265 -14.60 -11.11 3.55
N ASP A 266 -15.63 -11.05 2.72
CA ASP A 266 -16.77 -10.14 2.93
C ASP A 266 -17.57 -10.53 4.18
N VAL A 267 -17.76 -11.83 4.43
CA VAL A 267 -18.39 -12.33 5.68
C VAL A 267 -17.53 -11.99 6.90
N ILE A 268 -16.24 -12.29 6.87
CA ILE A 268 -15.32 -11.95 7.97
C ILE A 268 -15.40 -10.45 8.28
N HIS A 269 -15.39 -9.60 7.26
CA HIS A 269 -15.51 -8.15 7.45
C HIS A 269 -16.87 -7.75 8.04
N ALA A 270 -17.96 -8.35 7.58
CA ALA A 270 -19.29 -8.11 8.12
C ALA A 270 -19.37 -8.49 9.60
N VAL A 271 -18.83 -9.65 9.97
CA VAL A 271 -18.77 -10.12 11.37
C VAL A 271 -17.94 -9.18 12.23
N GLN A 272 -16.77 -8.71 11.75
CA GLN A 272 -15.95 -7.76 12.49
C GLN A 272 -16.67 -6.42 12.73
N ARG A 273 -17.46 -5.96 11.75
CA ARG A 273 -18.31 -4.79 11.92
C ARG A 273 -19.40 -5.03 12.96
N MET A 274 -20.10 -6.18 12.88
CA MET A 274 -21.14 -6.55 13.85
C MET A 274 -20.58 -6.65 15.27
N ARG A 275 -19.37 -7.23 15.45
CA ARG A 275 -18.68 -7.26 16.74
C ARG A 275 -18.48 -5.87 17.33
N LYS A 276 -18.02 -4.93 16.50
CA LYS A 276 -17.84 -3.51 16.92
C LYS A 276 -19.17 -2.85 17.28
N GLU A 277 -20.20 -3.06 16.49
CA GLU A 277 -21.55 -2.51 16.72
C GLU A 277 -22.19 -3.09 18.00
N ALA A 278 -21.91 -4.35 18.31
CA ALA A 278 -22.32 -5.03 19.55
C ALA A 278 -21.46 -4.66 20.78
N GLY A 279 -20.43 -3.82 20.63
CA GLY A 279 -19.55 -3.41 21.73
C GLY A 279 -18.68 -4.54 22.30
N LEU A 280 -18.40 -5.58 21.50
CA LEU A 280 -17.56 -6.70 21.94
C LEU A 280 -16.09 -6.28 22.01
N GLU A 281 -15.40 -6.77 23.03
CA GLU A 281 -13.96 -6.62 23.17
C GLU A 281 -13.22 -7.47 22.12
N ILE A 282 -11.96 -7.12 21.87
CA ILE A 282 -11.13 -7.78 20.86
C ILE A 282 -10.98 -9.29 21.16
N THR A 283 -10.96 -9.68 22.43
CA THR A 283 -10.78 -11.06 22.90
C THR A 283 -12.06 -11.85 23.06
N ASP A 284 -13.23 -11.20 22.95
CA ASP A 284 -14.52 -11.88 23.13
C ASP A 284 -14.71 -12.97 22.08
N ARG A 285 -15.19 -14.11 22.53
CA ARG A 285 -15.55 -15.26 21.66
C ARG A 285 -17.02 -15.15 21.28
N ILE A 286 -17.35 -15.66 20.08
CA ILE A 286 -18.71 -15.63 19.54
C ILE A 286 -19.18 -16.99 19.03
N VAL A 287 -20.48 -17.18 18.98
CA VAL A 287 -21.16 -18.15 18.13
C VAL A 287 -21.61 -17.41 16.89
N LEU A 288 -21.25 -17.90 15.71
CA LEU A 288 -21.55 -17.27 14.44
C LEU A 288 -22.62 -18.08 13.69
N THR A 289 -23.67 -17.40 13.24
CA THR A 289 -24.67 -17.98 12.34
C THR A 289 -24.43 -17.46 10.92
N LEU A 290 -24.21 -18.39 9.98
CA LEU A 290 -24.13 -18.08 8.56
C LEU A 290 -25.49 -18.37 7.86
N PRO A 291 -25.88 -17.58 6.85
CA PRO A 291 -27.07 -17.89 6.06
C PRO A 291 -26.95 -19.26 5.37
N GLU A 292 -28.04 -20.04 5.30
CA GLU A 292 -28.07 -21.32 4.57
C GLU A 292 -27.61 -21.18 3.11
N ALA A 293 -27.94 -20.05 2.45
CA ALA A 293 -27.46 -19.73 1.10
C ALA A 293 -25.93 -19.59 1.00
N GLY A 294 -25.23 -19.49 2.10
CA GLY A 294 -23.76 -19.43 2.20
C GLY A 294 -23.13 -20.71 2.71
N ALA A 295 -23.79 -21.86 2.65
CA ALA A 295 -23.25 -23.14 3.16
C ALA A 295 -21.89 -23.52 2.52
N GLU A 296 -21.63 -23.08 1.31
CA GLU A 296 -20.33 -23.27 0.64
C GLU A 296 -19.17 -22.59 1.34
N LEU A 297 -19.41 -21.53 2.14
CA LEU A 297 -18.40 -20.83 2.92
C LEU A 297 -17.82 -21.71 4.02
N LEU A 298 -18.53 -22.78 4.42
CA LEU A 298 -18.03 -23.77 5.38
C LEU A 298 -16.80 -24.54 4.88
N ALA A 299 -16.53 -24.53 3.56
CA ALA A 299 -15.24 -25.00 3.04
C ALA A 299 -14.04 -24.21 3.61
N HIS A 300 -14.29 -23.01 4.13
CA HIS A 300 -13.31 -22.13 4.77
C HIS A 300 -13.61 -21.89 6.27
N GLU A 301 -14.32 -22.83 6.92
CA GLU A 301 -14.75 -22.70 8.33
C GLU A 301 -13.61 -22.31 9.26
N GLU A 302 -12.47 -23.00 9.16
CA GLU A 302 -11.31 -22.76 10.03
C GLU A 302 -10.81 -21.33 9.93
N ARG A 303 -10.72 -20.78 8.70
CA ARG A 303 -10.33 -19.39 8.47
C ARG A 303 -11.34 -18.42 9.05
N ILE A 304 -12.63 -18.64 8.81
CA ILE A 304 -13.69 -17.77 9.35
C ILE A 304 -13.62 -17.77 10.87
N ARG A 305 -13.49 -18.95 11.51
CA ARG A 305 -13.38 -19.07 12.96
C ARG A 305 -12.16 -18.33 13.51
N SER A 306 -11.01 -18.51 12.92
CA SER A 306 -9.77 -17.87 13.38
C SER A 306 -9.83 -16.35 13.27
N GLU A 307 -10.32 -15.81 12.13
CA GLU A 307 -10.36 -14.37 11.88
C GLU A 307 -11.53 -13.66 12.58
N THR A 308 -12.57 -14.40 13.03
CA THR A 308 -13.73 -13.83 13.74
C THR A 308 -13.78 -14.18 15.23
N LEU A 309 -12.89 -15.03 15.70
CA LEU A 309 -12.90 -15.62 17.06
C LEU A 309 -14.19 -16.41 17.36
N ALA A 310 -14.78 -17.02 16.33
CA ALA A 310 -15.94 -17.87 16.51
C ALA A 310 -15.54 -19.22 17.10
N VAL A 311 -16.18 -19.61 18.20
CA VAL A 311 -16.01 -20.94 18.80
C VAL A 311 -16.80 -21.99 18.04
N ARG A 312 -17.89 -21.59 17.39
CA ARG A 312 -18.79 -22.44 16.61
C ARG A 312 -19.42 -21.65 15.49
N ILE A 313 -19.65 -22.31 14.35
CA ILE A 313 -20.42 -21.77 13.21
C ILE A 313 -21.66 -22.65 13.02
N GLU A 314 -22.82 -22.05 12.87
CA GLU A 314 -24.10 -22.68 12.60
C GLU A 314 -24.70 -22.12 11.31
N LEU A 315 -25.62 -22.86 10.69
CA LEU A 315 -26.41 -22.36 9.59
C LEU A 315 -27.77 -21.88 10.07
N GLY A 316 -28.28 -20.78 9.51
CA GLY A 316 -29.56 -20.22 9.86
C GLY A 316 -30.13 -19.31 8.76
N ALA A 317 -31.13 -18.51 9.10
CA ALA A 317 -31.82 -17.67 8.09
C ALA A 317 -30.97 -16.48 7.62
N GLU A 318 -30.18 -15.89 8.52
CA GLU A 318 -29.41 -14.69 8.25
C GLU A 318 -28.06 -14.68 9.02
N LEU A 319 -27.17 -13.76 8.63
CA LEU A 319 -25.90 -13.58 9.30
C LEU A 319 -26.14 -12.97 10.68
N ALA A 320 -25.76 -13.68 11.74
CA ALA A 320 -25.91 -13.23 13.12
C ALA A 320 -24.70 -13.65 13.96
N LEU A 321 -24.50 -12.98 15.09
CA LEU A 321 -23.52 -13.39 16.09
C LEU A 321 -24.10 -13.25 17.50
N GLU A 322 -23.68 -14.13 18.38
CA GLU A 322 -23.95 -14.09 19.79
C GLU A 322 -22.65 -14.23 20.58
N ARG A 323 -22.55 -13.61 21.74
CA ARG A 323 -21.41 -13.80 22.64
C ARG A 323 -21.41 -15.22 23.18
N ALA A 324 -20.28 -15.92 23.09
CA ALA A 324 -20.13 -17.31 23.53
C ALA A 324 -20.05 -17.43 25.04
#